data_7dfc1f6257daca34feeb95d5a4035cc4
#
_entry.id   7dfc1f6257daca34feeb95d5a4035cc4
#
_cell.length_a   1.000
_cell.length_b   1.000
_cell.length_c   1.000
_cell.angle_alpha   90.00
_cell.angle_beta   90.00
_cell.angle_gamma   90.00
#
_symmetry.space_group_name_H-M   'P 1'
#
loop_
_entity.id
_entity.type
_entity.pdbx_description
1 polymer ?
#
loop_
_entity_poly.entity_id
_entity_poly.type
_entity_poly.pdbx_seq_one_letter_code
_entity_poly.pdbx_strand_id
1 'polypeptide(L)' 'MKLPNGFGSVYKLSGNRRNPYVAKKTKGWEIDPKTGKSKQLYITVGYYPTRKEALTALAEYNKD' A
#
# COMPACT_ATOMS: atom_id res chain seq x y z
N MET A 1 9.34 10.57 -5.91
CA MET A 1 7.98 11.12 -6.02
C MET A 1 7.21 10.87 -4.74
N LYS A 2 6.57 11.88 -4.25
CA LYS A 2 5.81 11.78 -3.02
C LYS A 2 4.34 11.51 -3.34
N LEU A 3 3.79 10.43 -2.80
CA LEU A 3 2.41 10.08 -3.05
C LEU A 3 1.47 10.92 -2.17
N PRO A 4 0.25 11.23 -2.65
CA PRO A 4 -0.73 11.93 -1.84
C PRO A 4 -1.13 11.14 -0.61
N ASN A 5 -1.61 11.85 0.41
CA ASN A 5 -2.14 11.19 1.60
C ASN A 5 -3.34 10.33 1.22
N GLY A 6 -3.39 9.12 1.77
CA GLY A 6 -4.49 8.21 1.49
C GLY A 6 -4.34 7.44 0.19
N PHE A 7 -3.34 7.78 -0.63
CA PHE A 7 -3.10 7.05 -1.87
C PHE A 7 -2.66 5.62 -1.61
N GLY A 8 -1.82 5.45 -0.61
CA GLY A 8 -1.27 4.14 -0.30
C GLY A 8 0.23 4.13 -0.44
N SER A 9 0.80 2.94 -0.57
CA SER A 9 2.24 2.81 -0.72
C SER A 9 2.60 1.63 -1.60
N VAL A 10 3.76 1.76 -2.24
CA VAL A 10 4.35 0.71 -3.06
C VAL A 10 5.78 0.52 -2.57
N TYR A 11 6.16 -0.72 -2.31
CA TYR A 11 7.52 -1.01 -1.89
C TYR A 11 7.95 -2.38 -2.39
N LYS A 12 9.26 -2.59 -2.40
CA LYS A 12 9.85 -3.83 -2.88
C LYS A 12 10.09 -4.78 -1.71
N LEU A 13 9.64 -6.00 -1.87
CA LEU A 13 9.90 -7.05 -0.90
C LEU A 13 11.26 -7.67 -1.14
N SER A 14 11.90 -8.14 -0.09
CA SER A 14 13.19 -8.80 -0.19
C SER A 14 13.02 -10.25 -0.67
N GLY A 15 14.08 -10.79 -1.25
CA GLY A 15 14.10 -12.18 -1.71
C GLY A 15 13.88 -12.31 -3.21
N ASN A 16 14.00 -13.54 -3.70
CA ASN A 16 13.80 -13.84 -5.10
C ASN A 16 12.35 -14.12 -5.40
N ARG A 17 11.59 -13.04 -5.59
CA ARG A 17 10.17 -13.15 -5.89
C ARG A 17 9.92 -12.77 -7.34
N ARG A 18 8.97 -13.47 -7.97
CA ARG A 18 8.56 -13.12 -9.33
C ARG A 18 7.93 -11.73 -9.38
N ASN A 19 7.10 -11.43 -8.39
CA ASN A 19 6.45 -10.13 -8.27
C ASN A 19 6.87 -9.49 -6.94
N PRO A 20 8.05 -8.85 -6.89
CA PRO A 20 8.59 -8.34 -5.63
C PRO A 20 7.91 -7.06 -5.13
N TYR A 21 7.23 -6.34 -6.00
CA TYR A 21 6.60 -5.09 -5.61
C TYR A 21 5.19 -5.33 -5.11
N VAL A 22 4.85 -4.70 -3.98
CA VAL A 22 3.53 -4.82 -3.40
C VAL A 22 2.88 -3.45 -3.33
N ALA A 23 1.62 -3.37 -3.73
CA ALA A 23 0.84 -2.15 -3.62
C ALA A 23 -0.17 -2.31 -2.50
N LYS A 24 -0.17 -1.35 -1.59
CA LYS A 24 -1.10 -1.32 -0.46
C LYS A 24 -1.81 0.01 -0.40
N LYS A 25 -3.09 -0.02 -0.14
CA LYS A 25 -3.89 1.19 0.01
C LYS A 25 -4.24 1.40 1.47
N THR A 26 -4.22 2.65 1.91
CA THR A 26 -4.65 2.98 3.27
C THR A 26 -6.15 2.80 3.38
N LYS A 27 -6.56 1.91 4.28
CA LYS A 27 -7.98 1.67 4.55
C LYS A 27 -8.54 2.69 5.52
N GLY A 28 -7.74 3.08 6.51
CA GLY A 28 -8.18 4.02 7.52
C GLY A 28 -7.27 3.98 8.72
N TRP A 29 -7.77 4.46 9.82
CA TRP A 29 -7.03 4.53 11.07
C TRP A 29 -7.84 3.91 12.19
N GLU A 30 -7.14 3.30 13.11
CA GLU A 30 -7.75 2.70 14.29
C GLU A 30 -6.95 3.10 15.52
N ILE A 31 -7.65 3.41 16.59
CA ILE A 31 -7.01 3.79 17.85
C ILE A 31 -7.04 2.59 18.78
N ASP A 32 -5.86 2.23 19.29
CA ASP A 32 -5.75 1.14 20.26
C ASP A 32 -6.24 1.63 21.62
N PRO A 33 -7.33 1.05 22.15
CA PRO A 33 -7.87 1.50 23.44
C PRO A 33 -6.95 1.24 24.61
N LYS A 34 -6.01 0.33 24.47
CA LYS A 34 -5.09 0.00 25.55
C LYS A 34 -3.94 0.99 25.66
N THR A 35 -3.40 1.40 24.52
CA THR A 35 -2.23 2.28 24.49
C THR A 35 -2.56 3.70 24.02
N GLY A 36 -3.71 3.89 23.41
CA GLY A 36 -4.11 5.19 22.87
C GLY A 36 -3.37 5.57 21.60
N LYS A 37 -2.59 4.66 21.03
CA LYS A 37 -1.84 4.93 19.81
C LYS A 37 -2.70 4.68 18.60
N SER A 38 -2.51 5.49 17.57
CA SER A 38 -3.21 5.29 16.31
C SER A 38 -2.45 4.31 15.44
N LYS A 39 -3.18 3.46 14.74
CA LYS A 39 -2.62 2.48 13.85
C LYS A 39 -3.22 2.66 12.46
N GLN A 40 -2.37 2.72 11.45
CA GLN A 40 -2.83 2.83 10.08
C GLN A 40 -3.19 1.45 9.54
N LEU A 41 -4.36 1.36 8.94
CA LEU A 41 -4.83 0.10 8.37
C LEU A 41 -4.61 0.11 6.87
N TYR A 42 -4.23 -1.05 6.32
CA TYR A 42 -3.91 -1.19 4.91
C TYR A 42 -4.70 -2.33 4.28
N ILE A 43 -4.94 -2.19 2.99
CA ILE A 43 -5.46 -3.27 2.16
C ILE A 43 -4.42 -3.57 1.10
N THR A 44 -4.07 -4.85 0.93
CA THR A 44 -3.14 -5.23 -0.12
C THR A 44 -3.88 -5.25 -1.45
N VAL A 45 -3.46 -4.39 -2.37
CA VAL A 45 -4.04 -4.34 -3.71
C VAL A 45 -3.55 -5.52 -4.54
N GLY A 46 -2.26 -5.79 -4.49
CA GLY A 46 -1.70 -6.89 -5.23
C GLY A 46 -0.19 -6.85 -5.27
N TYR A 47 0.40 -7.81 -5.96
CA TYR A 47 1.83 -7.94 -6.15
C TYR A 47 2.16 -7.81 -7.63
N TYR A 48 3.24 -7.12 -7.96
CA TYR A 48 3.57 -6.77 -9.33
C TYR A 48 5.06 -6.93 -9.59
N PRO A 49 5.45 -7.19 -10.85
CA PRO A 49 6.86 -7.37 -11.18
C PRO A 49 7.66 -6.08 -11.21
N THR A 50 7.00 -4.94 -11.43
CA THR A 50 7.67 -3.65 -11.46
C THR A 50 6.92 -2.64 -10.60
N ARG A 51 7.68 -1.63 -10.16
CA ARG A 51 7.10 -0.55 -9.38
C ARG A 51 6.05 0.23 -10.17
N LYS A 52 6.32 0.43 -11.46
CA LYS A 52 5.41 1.16 -12.32
C LYS A 52 4.05 0.47 -12.39
N GLU A 53 4.05 -0.84 -12.54
CA GLU A 53 2.81 -1.60 -12.58
C GLU A 53 2.07 -1.53 -11.24
N ALA A 54 2.82 -1.61 -10.14
CA ALA A 54 2.22 -1.50 -8.82
C ALA A 54 1.58 -0.13 -8.61
N LEU A 55 2.25 0.94 -9.04
CA LEU A 55 1.71 2.29 -8.94
C LEU A 55 0.47 2.46 -9.81
N THR A 56 0.51 1.92 -11.03
CA THR A 56 -0.63 1.98 -11.93
C THR A 56 -1.84 1.26 -11.35
N ALA A 57 -1.62 0.08 -10.80
CA ALA A 57 -2.69 -0.70 -10.19
C ALA A 57 -3.27 0.03 -8.98
N LEU A 58 -2.42 0.65 -8.19
CA LEU A 58 -2.85 1.39 -7.02
C LEU A 58 -3.68 2.61 -7.42
N ALA A 59 -3.26 3.31 -8.48
CA ALA A 59 -4.01 4.44 -9.00
C ALA A 59 -5.38 4.02 -9.52
N GLU A 60 -5.44 2.90 -10.21
CA GLU A 60 -6.71 2.38 -10.70
C GLU A 60 -7.63 1.94 -9.56
N TYR A 61 -7.05 1.38 -8.52
CA TYR A 61 -7.81 0.97 -7.34
C TYR A 61 -8.44 2.18 -6.66
N ASN A 62 -7.74 3.31 -6.64
CA ASN A 62 -8.24 4.53 -6.03
C ASN A 62 -9.22 5.30 -6.91
N LYS A 63 -9.33 4.89 -8.15
CA LYS A 63 -10.22 5.55 -9.11
C LYS A 63 -11.64 5.03 -8.90
N ASP A 64 -12.54 5.89 -8.64
CA ASP A 64 -13.92 5.53 -8.44
C ASP A 64 -14.84 6.18 -9.40
#